data_b19700cdd68636f4869f4af36fdd3197
#
_entry.id   b19700cdd68636f4869f4af36fdd3197
#
_cell.length_a   1.000
_cell.length_b   1.000
_cell.length_c   1.000
_cell.angle_alpha   90.00
_cell.angle_beta   90.00
_cell.angle_gamma   90.00
#
_symmetry.space_group_name_H-M   'P 1'
#
loop_
_entity.id
_entity.type
_entity.pdbx_description
1 polymer ?
#
loop_
_entity_poly.entity_id
_entity_poly.type
_entity_poly.pdbx_seq_one_letter_code
_entity_poly.pdbx_strand_id
1 'polypeptide(L)'
;ATGWDGLDLLTDNERIIGELQHLYKSDRISLQSGAGYFYLDGKDRLVFYDPFPFEVEDKVEDKHANLYSYAQLDLPHEVVGTIGLSGDLIDSNVTDREELNPKLGITWQPADSTLLRGAVFKAVTRSLINSQTIEPTHVAGFNQFFRDVPASVYWSYGIGVDQKFSQKVFGGLQFLQRDLDVPYQDIDDAGMPISAEDDWREQMASAYLYWAPVNWLSLGLEYFYEDFSQEEIEIGGVPGTEGITNHRLVPQVSFFHSCGFSARVWANYVDQKREFNEFIPAGASESDQFWQIDAALSYRLPKRYGIVSLVGKNLFNEEFNYIDTDQANPKFLPEQQVFLTLT
;
A
#
# COMPACT_ATOMS: atom_id res chain seq x y z
N ALA A 1 12.20 -6.55 -24.71
CA ALA A 1 12.72 -7.41 -23.67
C ALA A 1 14.22 -7.62 -23.92
N THR A 2 15.06 -6.77 -23.37
CA THR A 2 16.50 -7.05 -23.22
C THR A 2 16.67 -7.62 -21.82
N GLY A 3 16.35 -8.91 -21.68
CA GLY A 3 16.66 -9.64 -20.47
C GLY A 3 18.16 -9.59 -20.23
N TRP A 4 18.54 -9.19 -19.05
CA TRP A 4 19.84 -9.51 -18.51
C TRP A 4 19.80 -11.01 -18.19
N ASP A 5 20.07 -11.85 -19.20
CA ASP A 5 20.11 -13.33 -19.06
C ASP A 5 21.33 -13.77 -18.24
N GLY A 6 21.72 -13.01 -17.22
CA GLY A 6 22.93 -13.28 -16.49
C GLY A 6 23.01 -12.67 -15.09
N LEU A 7 21.88 -12.39 -14.44
CA LEU A 7 21.84 -11.87 -13.07
C LEU A 7 20.95 -12.75 -12.19
N ASP A 8 21.54 -13.30 -11.12
CA ASP A 8 20.77 -13.94 -10.05
C ASP A 8 20.89 -13.12 -8.76
N LEU A 9 19.76 -12.88 -8.11
CA LEU A 9 19.70 -12.37 -6.75
C LEU A 9 19.36 -13.54 -5.80
N LEU A 10 20.29 -13.85 -4.92
CA LEU A 10 20.13 -14.86 -3.89
C LEU A 10 20.04 -14.17 -2.53
N THR A 11 18.91 -14.29 -1.86
CA THR A 11 18.67 -13.71 -0.55
C THR A 11 18.52 -14.80 0.50
N ASP A 12 19.31 -14.73 1.56
CA ASP A 12 19.23 -15.61 2.74
C ASP A 12 19.02 -14.75 3.99
N ASN A 13 17.79 -14.74 4.49
CA ASN A 13 17.39 -13.84 5.58
C ASN A 13 16.77 -14.60 6.75
N GLU A 14 17.22 -14.29 7.95
CA GLU A 14 16.57 -14.67 9.21
C GLU A 14 15.85 -13.45 9.80
N ARG A 15 14.59 -13.62 10.17
CA ARG A 15 13.77 -12.55 10.76
C ARG A 15 13.13 -13.02 12.05
N ILE A 16 13.22 -12.18 13.09
CA ILE A 16 12.58 -12.39 14.38
C ILE A 16 11.68 -11.20 14.69
N ILE A 17 10.40 -11.48 14.97
CA ILE A 17 9.45 -10.44 15.40
C ILE A 17 8.83 -10.86 16.73
N GLY A 18 8.82 -9.94 17.68
CA GLY A 18 8.09 -10.05 18.94
C GLY A 18 7.25 -8.80 19.18
N GLU A 19 5.94 -8.97 19.37
CA GLU A 19 5.04 -7.85 19.66
C GLU A 19 4.16 -8.18 20.87
N LEU A 20 3.88 -7.16 21.68
CA LEU A 20 2.98 -7.24 22.82
C LEU A 20 2.00 -6.06 22.78
N GLN A 21 0.71 -6.33 22.96
CA GLN A 21 -0.32 -5.29 23.02
C GLN A 21 -1.22 -5.47 24.24
N HIS A 22 -1.54 -4.34 24.88
CA HIS A 22 -2.54 -4.23 25.93
C HIS A 22 -3.74 -3.43 25.40
N LEU A 23 -4.94 -3.99 25.59
CA LEU A 23 -6.22 -3.39 25.20
C LEU A 23 -7.00 -3.02 26.45
N TYR A 24 -7.41 -1.76 26.58
CA TYR A 24 -8.35 -1.30 27.59
C TYR A 24 -9.55 -0.65 26.92
N LYS A 25 -10.74 -0.98 27.36
CA LYS A 25 -11.98 -0.41 26.85
C LYS A 25 -12.93 -0.05 27.99
N SER A 26 -13.44 1.18 27.93
CA SER A 26 -14.54 1.67 28.75
C SER A 26 -15.65 2.22 27.87
N ASP A 27 -16.70 2.81 28.47
CA ASP A 27 -17.86 3.33 27.73
C ASP A 27 -17.50 4.46 26.74
N ARG A 28 -16.41 5.21 26.99
CA ARG A 28 -16.04 6.39 26.20
C ARG A 28 -14.61 6.38 25.70
N ILE A 29 -13.79 5.44 26.16
CA ILE A 29 -12.34 5.42 25.85
C ILE A 29 -11.96 4.00 25.49
N SER A 30 -11.35 3.84 24.33
CA SER A 30 -10.63 2.63 23.94
C SER A 30 -9.15 2.96 23.83
N LEU A 31 -8.31 2.26 24.61
CA LEU A 31 -6.85 2.44 24.60
C LEU A 31 -6.19 1.16 24.09
N GLN A 32 -5.26 1.34 23.16
CA GLN A 32 -4.41 0.29 22.62
C GLN A 32 -2.96 0.73 22.81
N SER A 33 -2.21 0.01 23.64
CA SER A 33 -0.81 0.32 23.93
C SER A 33 0.03 -0.93 23.72
N GLY A 34 1.20 -0.81 23.17
CA GLY A 34 2.03 -1.97 22.91
C GLY A 34 3.47 -1.62 22.61
N ALA A 35 4.27 -2.67 22.47
CA ALA A 35 5.67 -2.60 22.09
C ALA A 35 5.99 -3.71 21.10
N GLY A 36 6.92 -3.44 20.19
CA GLY A 36 7.42 -4.39 19.22
C GLY A 36 8.94 -4.37 19.15
N TYR A 37 9.50 -5.50 18.75
CA TYR A 37 10.90 -5.64 18.40
C TYR A 37 11.01 -6.47 17.14
N PHE A 38 11.73 -5.95 16.17
CA PHE A 38 11.92 -6.53 14.84
C PHE A 38 13.42 -6.65 14.60
N TYR A 39 13.86 -7.81 14.17
CA TYR A 39 15.24 -8.11 13.85
C TYR A 39 15.31 -8.82 12.51
N LEU A 40 16.17 -8.33 11.64
CA LEU A 40 16.52 -8.95 10.37
C LEU A 40 18.04 -9.10 10.34
N ASP A 41 18.52 -10.29 10.07
CA ASP A 41 19.91 -10.59 9.71
C ASP A 41 19.91 -11.39 8.42
N GLY A 42 20.67 -10.96 7.44
CA GLY A 42 20.67 -11.60 6.15
C GLY A 42 21.85 -11.24 5.27
N LYS A 43 21.87 -11.91 4.13
CA LYS A 43 22.86 -11.70 3.08
C LYS A 43 22.16 -11.71 1.74
N ASP A 44 22.37 -10.64 1.01
CA ASP A 44 21.99 -10.53 -0.38
C ASP A 44 23.22 -10.78 -1.24
N ARG A 45 23.10 -11.71 -2.19
CA ARG A 45 24.16 -12.07 -3.09
C ARG A 45 23.70 -11.87 -4.53
N LEU A 46 24.32 -10.92 -5.21
CA LEU A 46 24.13 -10.64 -6.63
C LEU A 46 25.19 -11.39 -7.41
N VAL A 47 24.79 -12.30 -8.29
CA VAL A 47 25.67 -13.06 -9.16
C VAL A 47 25.46 -12.61 -10.59
N PHE A 48 26.50 -12.01 -11.18
CA PHE A 48 26.52 -11.61 -12.57
C PHE A 48 27.26 -12.67 -13.39
N TYR A 49 26.68 -13.11 -14.51
CA TYR A 49 27.26 -14.17 -15.36
C TYR A 49 27.87 -13.67 -16.66
N ASP A 50 27.39 -12.56 -17.21
CA ASP A 50 27.82 -12.03 -18.52
C ASP A 50 28.00 -10.50 -18.45
N PRO A 51 29.03 -9.86 -19.08
CA PRO A 51 30.12 -10.49 -19.86
C PRO A 51 31.28 -10.99 -19.01
N PHE A 52 31.38 -10.59 -17.74
CA PHE A 52 32.40 -11.04 -16.80
C PHE A 52 31.72 -11.54 -15.52
N PRO A 53 31.85 -12.81 -15.17
CA PRO A 53 31.26 -13.33 -13.95
C PRO A 53 31.90 -12.66 -12.72
N PHE A 54 31.10 -12.03 -11.90
CA PHE A 54 31.47 -11.50 -10.60
C PHE A 54 30.31 -11.63 -9.63
N GLU A 55 30.63 -11.61 -8.35
CA GLU A 55 29.68 -11.78 -7.27
C GLU A 55 29.84 -10.64 -6.29
N VAL A 56 28.71 -10.05 -5.86
CA VAL A 56 28.65 -9.05 -4.81
C VAL A 56 27.83 -9.64 -3.68
N GLU A 57 28.41 -9.74 -2.49
CA GLU A 57 27.71 -10.12 -1.26
C GLU A 57 27.53 -8.88 -0.39
N ASP A 58 26.31 -8.57 -0.03
CA ASP A 58 25.97 -7.52 0.90
C ASP A 58 25.32 -8.11 2.15
N LYS A 59 25.73 -7.64 3.32
CA LYS A 59 25.16 -8.05 4.59
C LYS A 59 24.11 -7.04 5.03
N VAL A 60 22.89 -7.52 5.26
CA VAL A 60 21.78 -6.71 5.72
C VAL A 60 21.51 -7.03 7.19
N GLU A 61 21.58 -6.03 8.07
CA GLU A 61 21.22 -6.16 9.48
C GLU A 61 20.32 -4.99 9.88
N ASP A 62 19.06 -5.28 10.27
CA ASP A 62 18.11 -4.28 10.72
C ASP A 62 17.60 -4.64 12.12
N LYS A 63 17.63 -3.66 13.01
CA LYS A 63 17.04 -3.72 14.35
C LYS A 63 16.05 -2.58 14.51
N HIS A 64 14.83 -2.91 14.88
CA HIS A 64 13.79 -1.92 15.10
C HIS A 64 13.06 -2.23 16.39
N ALA A 65 13.02 -1.29 17.30
CA ALA A 65 12.20 -1.34 18.50
C ALA A 65 11.16 -0.23 18.47
N ASN A 66 9.90 -0.53 18.81
CA ASN A 66 8.86 0.48 18.91
C ASN A 66 8.04 0.37 20.17
N LEU A 67 7.49 1.51 20.59
CA LEU A 67 6.52 1.63 21.68
C LEU A 67 5.40 2.54 21.22
N TYR A 68 4.14 2.13 21.42
CA TYR A 68 2.99 2.92 20.94
C TYR A 68 1.83 2.95 21.93
N SER A 69 1.02 4.01 21.82
CA SER A 69 -0.25 4.13 22.51
C SER A 69 -1.25 4.93 21.67
N TYR A 70 -2.44 4.38 21.49
CA TYR A 70 -3.55 4.98 20.75
C TYR A 70 -4.79 5.03 21.63
N ALA A 71 -5.40 6.20 21.75
CA ALA A 71 -6.67 6.41 22.41
C ALA A 71 -7.74 6.82 21.43
N GLN A 72 -8.87 6.12 21.44
CA GLN A 72 -10.11 6.53 20.77
C GLN A 72 -11.06 7.06 21.83
N LEU A 73 -11.63 8.25 21.58
CA LEU A 73 -12.47 8.99 22.50
C LEU A 73 -13.85 9.18 21.88
N ASP A 74 -14.87 8.56 22.45
CA ASP A 74 -16.27 8.79 22.07
C ASP A 74 -16.76 10.11 22.66
N LEU A 75 -16.92 11.11 21.79
CA LEU A 75 -17.33 12.47 22.13
C LEU A 75 -18.82 12.67 21.82
N PRO A 76 -19.48 13.71 22.39
CA PRO A 76 -20.86 14.03 22.05
C PRO A 76 -21.07 14.29 20.55
N HIS A 77 -22.32 14.14 20.07
CA HIS A 77 -22.72 14.41 18.68
C HIS A 77 -22.11 13.46 17.64
N GLU A 78 -21.95 12.19 17.98
CA GLU A 78 -21.42 11.14 17.09
C GLU A 78 -20.02 11.49 16.54
N VAL A 79 -19.19 12.07 17.40
CA VAL A 79 -17.78 12.35 17.09
C VAL A 79 -16.89 11.35 17.80
N VAL A 80 -15.94 10.75 17.07
CA VAL A 80 -14.87 9.96 17.64
C VAL A 80 -13.53 10.61 17.34
N GLY A 81 -12.81 11.00 18.39
CA GLY A 81 -11.43 11.48 18.31
C GLY A 81 -10.44 10.32 18.43
N THR A 82 -9.40 10.33 17.64
CA THR A 82 -8.25 9.43 17.77
C THR A 82 -7.01 10.24 18.08
N ILE A 83 -6.30 9.88 19.15
CA ILE A 83 -5.00 10.45 19.51
C ILE A 83 -4.03 9.30 19.66
N GLY A 84 -2.90 9.35 18.99
CA GLY A 84 -1.87 8.32 19.08
C GLY A 84 -0.47 8.93 19.16
N LEU A 85 0.43 8.15 19.73
CA LEU A 85 1.86 8.45 19.76
C LEU A 85 2.60 7.13 19.66
N SER A 86 3.58 7.04 18.75
CA SER A 86 4.59 5.98 18.78
C SER A 86 6.00 6.55 18.82
N GLY A 87 6.91 5.79 19.41
CA GLY A 87 8.35 6.04 19.36
C GLY A 87 9.03 4.86 18.72
N ASP A 88 9.90 5.10 17.76
CA ASP A 88 10.58 4.10 16.94
C ASP A 88 12.11 4.32 17.05
N LEU A 89 12.85 3.25 17.31
CA LEU A 89 14.31 3.20 17.33
C LEU A 89 14.76 2.23 16.26
N ILE A 90 15.49 2.71 15.28
CA ILE A 90 15.96 1.93 14.11
C ILE A 90 17.48 2.01 14.08
N ASP A 91 18.12 0.85 13.93
CA ASP A 91 19.55 0.66 13.70
C ASP A 91 19.67 -0.28 12.49
N SER A 92 20.10 0.26 11.35
CA SER A 92 20.17 -0.47 10.08
C SER A 92 21.43 -0.14 9.29
N ASN A 93 21.75 -0.95 8.29
CA ASN A 93 22.90 -0.70 7.41
C ASN A 93 22.76 0.60 6.59
N VAL A 94 21.54 1.09 6.39
CA VAL A 94 21.26 2.27 5.58
C VAL A 94 21.21 3.53 6.43
N THR A 95 20.54 3.48 7.59
CA THR A 95 20.33 4.65 8.43
C THR A 95 20.00 4.26 9.86
N ASP A 96 20.40 5.13 10.81
CA ASP A 96 19.99 5.07 12.20
C ASP A 96 18.96 6.16 12.47
N ARG A 97 17.83 5.82 13.09
CA ARG A 97 16.76 6.78 13.36
C ARG A 97 16.16 6.61 14.77
N GLU A 98 15.88 7.74 15.39
CA GLU A 98 15.08 7.84 16.60
C GLU A 98 13.89 8.77 16.31
N GLU A 99 12.67 8.20 16.21
CA GLU A 99 11.53 8.94 15.74
C GLU A 99 10.38 8.96 16.75
N LEU A 100 9.76 10.13 16.89
CA LEU A 100 8.52 10.31 17.63
C LEU A 100 7.40 10.63 16.65
N ASN A 101 6.35 9.80 16.64
CA ASN A 101 5.33 9.76 15.62
C ASN A 101 3.95 10.11 16.20
N PRO A 102 3.57 11.40 16.23
CA PRO A 102 2.24 11.83 16.66
C PRO A 102 1.17 11.48 15.65
N LYS A 103 -0.05 11.20 16.14
CA LYS A 103 -1.19 10.80 15.32
C LYS A 103 -2.46 11.44 15.86
N LEU A 104 -3.19 12.13 14.97
CA LEU A 104 -4.48 12.74 15.28
C LEU A 104 -5.49 12.34 14.21
N GLY A 105 -6.70 11.99 14.63
CA GLY A 105 -7.77 11.66 13.74
C GLY A 105 -9.14 12.02 14.32
N ILE A 106 -10.09 12.27 13.43
CA ILE A 106 -11.47 12.54 13.77
C ILE A 106 -12.39 11.83 12.79
N THR A 107 -13.41 11.18 13.32
CA THR A 107 -14.58 10.74 12.55
C THR A 107 -15.80 11.42 13.13
N TRP A 108 -16.67 11.93 12.27
CA TRP A 108 -17.90 12.61 12.65
C TRP A 108 -19.06 12.14 11.79
N GLN A 109 -20.13 11.73 12.45
CA GLN A 109 -21.36 11.28 11.80
C GLN A 109 -22.48 12.30 12.06
N PRO A 110 -22.51 13.44 11.28
CA PRO A 110 -23.53 14.49 11.48
C PRO A 110 -24.95 14.03 11.20
N ALA A 111 -25.12 12.95 10.46
CA ALA A 111 -26.39 12.29 10.19
C ALA A 111 -26.16 10.77 9.98
N ASP A 112 -27.17 9.93 10.15
CA ASP A 112 -27.10 8.47 9.94
C ASP A 112 -26.65 8.08 8.52
N SER A 113 -26.71 9.02 7.59
CA SER A 113 -26.36 8.85 6.19
C SER A 113 -24.98 9.37 5.81
N THR A 114 -24.28 10.09 6.69
CA THR A 114 -23.06 10.82 6.34
C THR A 114 -21.99 10.57 7.38
N LEU A 115 -20.81 10.11 6.93
CA LEU A 115 -19.61 9.99 7.75
C LEU A 115 -18.51 10.87 7.16
N LEU A 116 -17.96 11.77 7.99
CA LEU A 116 -16.81 12.60 7.67
C LEU A 116 -15.60 12.08 8.41
N ARG A 117 -14.43 12.07 7.76
CA ARG A 117 -13.18 11.60 8.33
C ARG A 117 -12.04 12.56 8.04
N GLY A 118 -11.17 12.76 9.02
CA GLY A 118 -9.94 13.53 8.84
C GLY A 118 -8.84 12.97 9.71
N ALA A 119 -7.61 12.97 9.19
CA ALA A 119 -6.44 12.52 9.93
C ALA A 119 -5.19 13.31 9.53
N VAL A 120 -4.29 13.48 10.49
CA VAL A 120 -2.91 13.87 10.28
C VAL A 120 -2.03 13.02 11.20
N PHE A 121 -1.00 12.40 10.63
CA PHE A 121 -0.11 11.55 11.40
C PHE A 121 1.27 11.43 10.78
N LYS A 122 2.25 11.17 11.64
CA LYS A 122 3.59 10.75 11.28
C LYS A 122 3.73 9.25 11.52
N ALA A 123 4.47 8.54 10.67
CA ALA A 123 4.79 7.13 10.88
C ALA A 123 6.15 6.78 10.25
N VAL A 124 6.68 5.61 10.62
CA VAL A 124 7.93 5.04 10.11
C VAL A 124 7.63 3.67 9.51
N THR A 125 8.25 3.38 8.38
CA THR A 125 8.17 2.08 7.73
C THR A 125 9.12 1.06 8.37
N ARG A 126 8.80 -0.23 8.26
CA ARG A 126 9.46 -1.31 8.99
C ARG A 126 9.74 -2.52 8.12
N SER A 127 10.80 -3.24 8.42
CA SER A 127 11.08 -4.55 7.82
C SER A 127 10.17 -5.65 8.43
N LEU A 128 8.89 -5.69 8.02
CA LEU A 128 7.90 -6.63 8.56
C LEU A 128 7.96 -8.01 7.91
N ILE A 129 7.76 -9.08 8.69
CA ILE A 129 7.46 -10.41 8.14
C ILE A 129 6.01 -10.44 7.67
N ASN A 130 5.79 -10.86 6.41
CA ASN A 130 4.47 -10.97 5.79
C ASN A 130 3.59 -9.72 5.99
N SER A 131 4.22 -8.57 6.25
CA SER A 131 3.55 -7.27 6.44
C SER A 131 2.53 -7.23 7.56
N GLN A 132 2.75 -8.01 8.59
CA GLN A 132 1.85 -8.11 9.74
C GLN A 132 2.44 -7.39 10.95
N THR A 133 1.60 -6.64 11.62
CA THR A 133 1.84 -6.04 12.94
C THR A 133 0.53 -5.99 13.71
N ILE A 134 0.62 -6.02 15.04
CA ILE A 134 -0.54 -5.81 15.92
C ILE A 134 -0.72 -4.34 16.33
N GLU A 135 0.19 -3.44 15.94
CA GLU A 135 -0.05 -2.00 16.05
C GLU A 135 -1.25 -1.59 15.20
N PRO A 136 -2.09 -0.63 15.65
CA PRO A 136 -3.19 -0.12 14.84
C PRO A 136 -2.70 0.37 13.47
N THR A 137 -3.27 -0.17 12.40
CA THR A 137 -2.89 0.18 11.01
C THR A 137 -3.68 1.35 10.44
N HIS A 138 -4.58 1.96 11.23
CA HIS A 138 -5.45 3.03 10.77
C HIS A 138 -5.54 4.16 11.79
N VAL A 139 -5.57 5.40 11.30
CA VAL A 139 -5.92 6.60 12.06
C VAL A 139 -7.18 7.21 11.43
N ALA A 140 -8.32 7.18 12.12
CA ALA A 140 -9.62 7.63 11.62
C ALA A 140 -9.99 7.06 10.23
N GLY A 141 -9.63 5.80 9.96
CA GLY A 141 -9.90 5.11 8.70
C GLY A 141 -8.88 5.35 7.58
N PHE A 142 -7.80 6.11 7.82
CA PHE A 142 -6.68 6.26 6.89
C PHE A 142 -5.56 5.29 7.25
N ASN A 143 -5.03 4.59 6.24
CA ASN A 143 -4.00 3.58 6.43
C ASN A 143 -2.66 4.19 6.86
N GLN A 144 -2.00 3.53 7.82
CA GLN A 144 -0.58 3.66 8.07
C GLN A 144 0.15 2.64 7.20
N PHE A 145 1.04 3.10 6.34
CA PHE A 145 1.81 2.25 5.43
C PHE A 145 3.15 1.90 6.09
N PHE A 146 3.27 0.66 6.55
CA PHE A 146 4.49 0.18 7.21
C PHE A 146 5.41 -0.60 6.28
N ARG A 147 5.11 -0.68 4.97
CA ARG A 147 5.75 -1.61 4.03
C ARG A 147 6.56 -0.95 2.92
N ASP A 148 6.63 0.35 2.90
CA ASP A 148 7.47 1.06 1.93
C ASP A 148 8.96 0.77 2.19
N VAL A 149 9.86 1.51 1.58
CA VAL A 149 11.30 1.38 1.87
C VAL A 149 11.53 1.42 3.38
N PRO A 150 12.20 0.42 3.97
CA PRO A 150 12.43 0.38 5.42
C PRO A 150 13.09 1.65 5.95
N ALA A 151 12.73 2.05 7.17
CA ALA A 151 13.19 3.27 7.83
C ALA A 151 12.78 4.60 7.16
N SER A 152 11.91 4.57 6.13
CA SER A 152 11.31 5.82 5.63
C SER A 152 10.39 6.43 6.68
N VAL A 153 10.48 7.75 6.83
CA VAL A 153 9.63 8.54 7.71
C VAL A 153 8.66 9.34 6.88
N TYR A 154 7.38 9.40 7.27
CA TYR A 154 6.43 10.16 6.49
C TYR A 154 5.36 10.84 7.33
N TRP A 155 4.90 12.00 6.83
CA TRP A 155 3.67 12.65 7.25
C TRP A 155 2.52 12.29 6.31
N SER A 156 1.35 11.98 6.90
CA SER A 156 0.10 11.74 6.15
C SER A 156 -0.97 12.75 6.51
N TYR A 157 -1.70 13.20 5.50
CA TYR A 157 -2.82 14.13 5.61
C TYR A 157 -4.01 13.55 4.85
N GLY A 158 -5.07 13.19 5.56
CA GLY A 158 -6.22 12.52 4.98
C GLY A 158 -7.55 13.23 5.27
N ILE A 159 -8.41 13.30 4.27
CA ILE A 159 -9.83 13.70 4.40
C ILE A 159 -10.72 12.73 3.63
N GLY A 160 -11.93 12.50 4.12
CA GLY A 160 -12.85 11.61 3.44
C GLY A 160 -14.31 11.85 3.83
N VAL A 161 -15.20 11.47 2.94
CA VAL A 161 -16.64 11.48 3.16
C VAL A 161 -17.26 10.21 2.60
N ASP A 162 -18.10 9.57 3.40
CA ASP A 162 -18.93 8.45 2.97
C ASP A 162 -20.38 8.85 3.12
N GLN A 163 -21.18 8.65 2.06
CA GLN A 163 -22.57 9.09 1.97
C GLN A 163 -23.49 7.95 1.57
N LYS A 164 -24.51 7.73 2.35
CA LYS A 164 -25.64 6.88 1.99
C LYS A 164 -26.73 7.76 1.40
N PHE A 165 -26.82 7.83 0.07
CA PHE A 165 -27.80 8.64 -0.64
C PHE A 165 -29.23 8.06 -0.51
N SER A 166 -29.33 6.73 -0.43
CA SER A 166 -30.57 6.01 -0.19
C SER A 166 -30.26 4.61 0.41
N GLN A 167 -31.30 3.81 0.65
CA GLN A 167 -31.11 2.41 1.08
C GLN A 167 -30.39 1.55 0.02
N LYS A 168 -30.27 2.03 -1.20
CA LYS A 168 -29.74 1.31 -2.37
C LYS A 168 -28.53 1.96 -3.03
N VAL A 169 -28.19 3.20 -2.64
CA VAL A 169 -27.11 3.98 -3.26
C VAL A 169 -26.17 4.48 -2.18
N PHE A 170 -24.90 4.12 -2.33
CA PHE A 170 -23.79 4.50 -1.44
C PHE A 170 -22.66 5.05 -2.27
N GLY A 171 -21.97 6.05 -1.77
CA GLY A 171 -20.79 6.61 -2.42
C GLY A 171 -19.89 7.31 -1.42
N GLY A 172 -18.67 7.59 -1.83
CA GLY A 172 -17.70 8.28 -1.01
C GLY A 172 -16.56 8.83 -1.82
N LEU A 173 -15.84 9.74 -1.19
CA LEU A 173 -14.64 10.38 -1.69
C LEU A 173 -13.59 10.36 -0.59
N GLN A 174 -12.33 10.10 -0.97
CA GLN A 174 -11.20 10.17 -0.07
C GLN A 174 -10.01 10.81 -0.79
N PHE A 175 -9.27 11.61 -0.06
CA PHE A 175 -7.96 12.13 -0.48
C PHE A 175 -6.95 11.85 0.63
N LEU A 176 -5.76 11.42 0.26
CA LEU A 176 -4.61 11.21 1.13
C LEU A 176 -3.36 11.75 0.44
N GLN A 177 -2.58 12.56 1.16
CA GLN A 177 -1.24 12.94 0.76
C GLN A 177 -0.23 12.36 1.76
N ARG A 178 0.90 11.90 1.26
CA ARG A 178 2.07 11.52 2.05
C ARG A 178 3.28 12.30 1.55
N ASP A 179 4.04 12.85 2.48
CA ASP A 179 5.37 13.43 2.24
C ASP A 179 6.37 12.54 3.00
N LEU A 180 7.30 11.92 2.27
CA LEU A 180 8.20 10.88 2.80
C LEU A 180 9.66 11.31 2.70
N ASP A 181 10.43 11.04 3.76
CA ASP A 181 11.90 11.09 3.79
C ASP A 181 12.39 9.64 3.67
N VAL A 182 12.93 9.27 2.50
CA VAL A 182 13.30 7.89 2.15
C VAL A 182 14.82 7.73 2.20
N PRO A 183 15.37 6.89 3.12
CA PRO A 183 16.80 6.69 3.21
C PRO A 183 17.30 5.78 2.08
N TYR A 184 18.46 6.12 1.54
CA TYR A 184 19.19 5.28 0.58
C TYR A 184 20.70 5.35 0.82
N GLN A 185 21.45 4.41 0.23
CA GLN A 185 22.89 4.45 0.22
C GLN A 185 23.37 5.14 -1.05
N ASP A 186 24.20 6.16 -0.86
CA ASP A 186 24.92 6.84 -1.92
C ASP A 186 26.43 6.55 -1.80
N ILE A 187 27.22 6.99 -2.76
CA ILE A 187 28.66 6.81 -2.81
C ILE A 187 29.33 8.21 -2.85
N ASP A 188 30.19 8.49 -1.87
CA ASP A 188 30.95 9.73 -1.83
C ASP A 188 32.03 9.82 -2.94
N ASP A 189 32.68 10.99 -3.08
CA ASP A 189 33.75 11.22 -4.05
C ASP A 189 34.96 10.27 -3.87
N ALA A 190 35.10 9.59 -2.73
CA ALA A 190 36.14 8.62 -2.46
C ALA A 190 35.69 7.17 -2.76
N GLY A 191 34.46 6.97 -3.21
CA GLY A 191 33.88 5.65 -3.49
C GLY A 191 33.40 4.91 -2.21
N MET A 192 33.17 5.63 -1.11
CA MET A 192 32.70 5.04 0.13
C MET A 192 31.19 5.22 0.26
N PRO A 193 30.45 4.20 0.75
CA PRO A 193 29.01 4.31 0.98
C PRO A 193 28.71 5.33 2.06
N ILE A 194 27.75 6.21 1.77
CA ILE A 194 27.21 7.21 2.69
C ILE A 194 25.68 7.07 2.75
N SER A 195 25.08 7.39 3.89
CA SER A 195 23.63 7.49 4.02
C SER A 195 23.17 8.82 3.44
N ALA A 196 22.15 8.78 2.60
CA ALA A 196 21.47 9.92 2.01
C ALA A 196 19.96 9.77 2.17
N GLU A 197 19.20 10.83 1.91
CA GLU A 197 17.74 10.85 1.98
C GLU A 197 17.18 11.48 0.70
N ASP A 198 16.08 10.92 0.21
CA ASP A 198 15.33 11.41 -0.93
C ASP A 198 13.91 11.80 -0.50
N ASP A 199 13.43 12.93 -0.99
CA ASP A 199 12.11 13.47 -0.69
C ASP A 199 11.08 12.94 -1.70
N TRP A 200 10.16 12.09 -1.22
CA TRP A 200 9.08 11.56 -2.02
C TRP A 200 7.75 12.19 -1.63
N ARG A 201 6.91 12.40 -2.62
CA ARG A 201 5.52 12.82 -2.40
C ARG A 201 4.56 11.89 -3.11
N GLU A 202 3.52 11.51 -2.39
CA GLU A 202 2.40 10.75 -2.93
C GLU A 202 1.08 11.45 -2.66
N GLN A 203 0.25 11.56 -3.69
CA GLN A 203 -1.12 12.03 -3.59
C GLN A 203 -2.06 10.96 -4.11
N MET A 204 -3.01 10.54 -3.29
CA MET A 204 -3.97 9.51 -3.63
C MET A 204 -5.38 10.05 -3.45
N ALA A 205 -6.20 9.96 -4.49
CA ALA A 205 -7.63 10.24 -4.37
C ALA A 205 -8.43 9.01 -4.80
N SER A 206 -9.51 8.74 -4.11
CA SER A 206 -10.44 7.68 -4.50
C SER A 206 -11.88 8.14 -4.40
N ALA A 207 -12.70 7.66 -5.32
CA ALA A 207 -14.14 7.85 -5.33
C ALA A 207 -14.83 6.53 -5.61
N TYR A 208 -15.98 6.31 -5.00
CA TYR A 208 -16.79 5.14 -5.31
C TYR A 208 -18.29 5.48 -5.31
N LEU A 209 -19.01 4.74 -6.14
CA LEU A 209 -20.47 4.76 -6.18
C LEU A 209 -21.00 3.34 -6.36
N TYR A 210 -21.83 2.87 -5.43
CA TYR A 210 -22.48 1.59 -5.49
C TYR A 210 -23.98 1.74 -5.52
N TRP A 211 -24.63 0.99 -6.42
CA TRP A 211 -26.07 0.93 -6.55
C TRP A 211 -26.58 -0.52 -6.55
N ALA A 212 -27.44 -0.86 -5.58
CA ALA A 212 -28.10 -2.15 -5.48
C ALA A 212 -29.59 -1.99 -5.84
N PRO A 213 -29.98 -1.95 -7.13
CA PRO A 213 -31.35 -1.71 -7.56
C PRO A 213 -32.31 -2.79 -7.04
N VAL A 214 -31.83 -4.03 -6.98
CA VAL A 214 -32.57 -5.20 -6.49
C VAL A 214 -31.64 -6.11 -5.69
N ASN A 215 -32.18 -7.03 -4.91
CA ASN A 215 -31.40 -7.84 -3.95
C ASN A 215 -30.39 -8.81 -4.61
N TRP A 216 -30.53 -9.07 -5.88
CA TRP A 216 -29.67 -9.99 -6.63
C TRP A 216 -28.66 -9.29 -7.56
N LEU A 217 -28.70 -7.96 -7.64
CA LEU A 217 -27.82 -7.17 -8.54
C LEU A 217 -27.20 -6.01 -7.79
N SER A 218 -25.87 -5.84 -7.92
CA SER A 218 -25.11 -4.67 -7.51
C SER A 218 -24.29 -4.15 -8.68
N LEU A 219 -24.34 -2.84 -8.89
CA LEU A 219 -23.50 -2.10 -9.81
C LEU A 219 -22.53 -1.24 -9.01
N GLY A 220 -21.29 -1.17 -9.42
CA GLY A 220 -20.27 -0.37 -8.78
C GLY A 220 -19.44 0.39 -9.81
N LEU A 221 -18.99 1.56 -9.41
CA LEU A 221 -18.02 2.36 -10.13
C LEU A 221 -17.03 2.89 -9.12
N GLU A 222 -15.75 2.59 -9.32
CA GLU A 222 -14.65 3.11 -8.50
C GLU A 222 -13.71 3.90 -9.40
N TYR A 223 -13.12 4.95 -8.85
CA TYR A 223 -12.09 5.74 -9.49
C TYR A 223 -10.94 5.94 -8.51
N PHE A 224 -9.72 5.78 -8.99
CA PHE A 224 -8.49 6.00 -8.24
C PHE A 224 -7.57 6.92 -9.04
N TYR A 225 -7.06 7.90 -8.35
CA TYR A 225 -5.98 8.77 -8.78
C TYR A 225 -4.79 8.54 -7.85
N GLU A 226 -3.62 8.43 -8.42
CA GLU A 226 -2.36 8.31 -7.71
C GLU A 226 -1.32 9.15 -8.46
N ASP A 227 -0.64 10.00 -7.72
CA ASP A 227 0.46 10.81 -8.21
C ASP A 227 1.63 10.61 -7.27
N PHE A 228 2.74 10.15 -7.82
CA PHE A 228 3.98 9.89 -7.11
C PHE A 228 5.07 10.73 -7.74
N SER A 229 5.89 11.38 -6.92
CA SER A 229 7.10 12.10 -7.34
C SER A 229 8.23 11.89 -6.35
N GLN A 230 9.46 11.87 -6.85
CA GLN A 230 10.71 11.82 -6.09
C GLN A 230 11.69 12.84 -6.66
N GLU A 231 12.59 13.40 -5.81
CA GLU A 231 13.48 14.49 -6.19
C GLU A 231 14.84 14.00 -6.66
N GLU A 232 15.43 13.01 -5.97
CA GLU A 232 16.75 12.47 -6.31
C GLU A 232 16.65 11.04 -6.87
N ILE A 233 17.31 10.79 -7.99
CA ILE A 233 17.03 9.61 -8.81
C ILE A 233 18.28 8.80 -9.12
N GLU A 234 19.45 9.23 -8.68
CA GLU A 234 20.69 8.55 -8.98
C GLU A 234 21.03 7.45 -7.96
N ILE A 235 20.38 6.30 -8.07
CA ILE A 235 20.91 5.08 -7.47
C ILE A 235 21.85 4.44 -8.51
N GLY A 236 23.15 4.66 -8.37
CA GLY A 236 24.16 4.00 -9.19
C GLY A 236 24.18 4.37 -10.68
N GLY A 237 23.74 5.59 -11.06
CA GLY A 237 23.76 6.08 -12.45
C GLY A 237 22.75 5.41 -13.38
N VAL A 238 21.73 4.74 -12.84
CA VAL A 238 20.65 4.16 -13.63
C VAL A 238 19.52 5.18 -13.76
N PRO A 239 19.03 5.46 -15.00
CA PRO A 239 17.90 6.35 -15.21
C PRO A 239 16.69 5.89 -14.41
N GLY A 240 16.21 6.72 -13.50
CA GLY A 240 15.07 6.43 -12.63
C GLY A 240 13.77 7.10 -13.09
N THR A 241 12.68 6.69 -12.54
CA THR A 241 11.37 7.31 -12.73
C THR A 241 11.24 8.49 -11.76
N GLU A 242 11.09 9.71 -12.27
CA GLU A 242 10.92 10.95 -11.50
C GLU A 242 9.49 11.10 -11.00
N GLY A 243 8.52 10.66 -11.80
CA GLY A 243 7.12 10.75 -11.46
C GLY A 243 6.25 9.70 -12.14
N ILE A 244 5.17 9.33 -11.45
CA ILE A 244 4.13 8.43 -11.97
C ILE A 244 2.77 9.03 -11.65
N THR A 245 1.98 9.28 -12.69
CA THR A 245 0.57 9.66 -12.52
C THR A 245 -0.32 8.54 -13.03
N ASN A 246 -1.21 8.04 -12.18
CA ASN A 246 -2.15 6.96 -12.49
C ASN A 246 -3.59 7.44 -12.40
N HIS A 247 -4.38 7.13 -13.42
CA HIS A 247 -5.84 7.19 -13.37
C HIS A 247 -6.40 5.79 -13.60
N ARG A 248 -7.21 5.29 -12.67
CA ARG A 248 -7.85 3.98 -12.80
C ARG A 248 -9.35 4.09 -12.58
N LEU A 249 -10.14 3.61 -13.54
CA LEU A 249 -11.60 3.54 -13.46
C LEU A 249 -12.03 2.07 -13.45
N VAL A 250 -12.89 1.68 -12.50
CA VAL A 250 -13.29 0.28 -12.30
C VAL A 250 -14.81 0.16 -12.26
N PRO A 251 -15.49 0.07 -13.41
CA PRO A 251 -16.88 -0.37 -13.46
C PRO A 251 -17.00 -1.86 -13.11
N GLN A 252 -18.01 -2.21 -12.34
CA GLN A 252 -18.23 -3.58 -11.90
C GLN A 252 -19.73 -3.93 -11.81
N VAL A 253 -20.03 -5.20 -12.07
CA VAL A 253 -21.35 -5.79 -11.93
C VAL A 253 -21.25 -7.06 -11.11
N SER A 254 -22.08 -7.19 -10.08
CA SER A 254 -22.16 -8.38 -9.25
C SER A 254 -23.58 -8.92 -9.22
N PHE A 255 -23.71 -10.21 -9.46
CA PHE A 255 -24.96 -10.97 -9.41
C PHE A 255 -24.92 -11.92 -8.21
N PHE A 256 -26.04 -12.04 -7.48
CA PHE A 256 -26.20 -12.90 -6.32
C PHE A 256 -27.46 -13.75 -6.45
N HIS A 257 -27.32 -15.05 -6.31
CA HIS A 257 -28.45 -15.98 -6.35
C HIS A 257 -28.73 -16.56 -4.96
N SER A 258 -30.00 -16.80 -4.64
CA SER A 258 -30.44 -17.30 -3.34
C SER A 258 -29.87 -18.68 -2.98
N CYS A 259 -29.47 -19.50 -3.96
CA CYS A 259 -28.81 -20.80 -3.71
C CYS A 259 -27.36 -20.68 -3.21
N GLY A 260 -26.80 -19.47 -3.10
CA GLY A 260 -25.42 -19.24 -2.67
C GLY A 260 -24.43 -19.05 -3.83
N PHE A 261 -24.89 -19.10 -5.08
CA PHE A 261 -24.08 -18.74 -6.25
C PHE A 261 -23.96 -17.23 -6.37
N SER A 262 -22.78 -16.76 -6.77
CA SER A 262 -22.53 -15.36 -7.17
C SER A 262 -21.58 -15.28 -8.34
N ALA A 263 -21.76 -14.24 -9.16
CA ALA A 263 -20.89 -13.92 -10.28
C ALA A 263 -20.53 -12.44 -10.23
N ARG A 264 -19.28 -12.10 -10.50
CA ARG A 264 -18.80 -10.72 -10.59
C ARG A 264 -17.95 -10.56 -11.84
N VAL A 265 -18.16 -9.45 -12.55
CA VAL A 265 -17.29 -9.00 -13.65
C VAL A 265 -16.89 -7.57 -13.34
N TRP A 266 -15.62 -7.26 -13.52
CA TRP A 266 -15.12 -5.91 -13.43
C TRP A 266 -14.09 -5.64 -14.50
N ALA A 267 -14.01 -4.39 -14.94
CA ALA A 267 -13.02 -3.93 -15.88
C ALA A 267 -12.16 -2.86 -15.21
N ASN A 268 -10.86 -2.89 -15.43
CA ASN A 268 -9.95 -1.84 -15.04
C ASN A 268 -9.54 -1.08 -16.30
N TYR A 269 -9.97 0.17 -16.43
CA TYR A 269 -9.35 1.12 -17.34
C TYR A 269 -8.22 1.81 -16.60
N VAL A 270 -7.04 1.77 -17.16
CA VAL A 270 -5.84 2.39 -16.60
C VAL A 270 -5.25 3.34 -17.62
N ASP A 271 -4.87 4.52 -17.16
CA ASP A 271 -4.08 5.52 -17.87
C ASP A 271 -2.92 5.90 -16.96
N GLN A 272 -1.71 5.44 -17.30
CA GLN A 272 -0.49 5.72 -16.58
C GLN A 272 0.42 6.62 -17.40
N LYS A 273 0.92 7.69 -16.79
CA LYS A 273 2.00 8.52 -17.31
C LYS A 273 3.21 8.39 -16.40
N ARG A 274 4.39 8.19 -17.00
CA ARG A 274 5.68 8.14 -16.32
C ARG A 274 6.58 9.26 -16.82
N GLU A 275 7.30 9.90 -15.92
CA GLU A 275 8.29 10.91 -16.18
C GLU A 275 9.65 10.39 -15.73
N PHE A 276 10.68 10.61 -16.55
CA PHE A 276 12.03 10.12 -16.30
C PHE A 276 12.98 11.27 -16.09
N ASN A 277 14.06 11.04 -15.35
CA ASN A 277 15.11 12.01 -15.09
C ASN A 277 15.94 12.36 -16.34
N GLU A 278 16.83 13.36 -16.18
CA GLU A 278 17.61 13.97 -17.26
C GLU A 278 18.58 13.04 -18.00
N PHE A 279 18.86 11.82 -17.52
CA PHE A 279 19.73 10.83 -18.19
C PHE A 279 19.08 10.16 -19.41
N ILE A 280 17.76 10.11 -19.47
CA ILE A 280 17.00 9.89 -20.70
C ILE A 280 16.74 11.29 -21.27
N PRO A 281 16.71 11.53 -22.61
CA PRO A 281 16.58 12.89 -23.15
C PRO A 281 15.60 13.71 -22.35
N ALA A 282 16.05 14.82 -21.78
CA ALA A 282 15.34 15.64 -20.81
C ALA A 282 13.85 15.79 -21.16
N GLY A 283 12.96 15.43 -20.22
CA GLY A 283 11.53 15.46 -20.43
C GLY A 283 10.95 14.25 -21.17
N ALA A 284 11.69 13.14 -21.30
CA ALA A 284 11.11 11.89 -21.80
C ALA A 284 9.98 11.45 -20.88
N SER A 285 8.82 11.18 -21.46
CA SER A 285 7.68 10.60 -20.76
C SER A 285 7.16 9.42 -21.56
N GLU A 286 6.72 8.39 -20.85
CA GLU A 286 5.99 7.27 -21.44
C GLU A 286 4.56 7.27 -20.88
N SER A 287 3.61 6.87 -21.71
CA SER A 287 2.24 6.67 -21.27
C SER A 287 1.72 5.33 -21.79
N ASP A 288 0.95 4.66 -20.97
CA ASP A 288 0.25 3.45 -21.33
C ASP A 288 -1.23 3.53 -20.92
N GLN A 289 -2.10 3.05 -21.81
CA GLN A 289 -3.55 3.03 -21.58
C GLN A 289 -4.09 1.65 -21.96
N PHE A 290 -4.74 0.97 -21.04
CA PHE A 290 -5.26 -0.36 -21.29
C PHE A 290 -6.56 -0.66 -20.53
N TRP A 291 -7.24 -1.71 -20.98
CA TRP A 291 -8.39 -2.29 -20.30
C TRP A 291 -8.09 -3.72 -19.88
N GLN A 292 -8.08 -4.02 -18.60
CA GLN A 292 -8.03 -5.39 -18.11
C GLN A 292 -9.40 -5.81 -17.58
N ILE A 293 -9.94 -6.92 -18.11
CA ILE A 293 -11.23 -7.46 -17.69
C ILE A 293 -11.02 -8.73 -16.89
N ASP A 294 -11.62 -8.75 -15.72
CA ASP A 294 -11.57 -9.84 -14.76
C ASP A 294 -12.97 -10.34 -14.42
N ALA A 295 -13.10 -11.61 -14.04
CA ALA A 295 -14.36 -12.18 -13.57
C ALA A 295 -14.16 -13.18 -12.43
N ALA A 296 -15.18 -13.32 -11.60
CA ALA A 296 -15.22 -14.32 -10.54
C ALA A 296 -16.57 -15.03 -10.51
N LEU A 297 -16.54 -16.34 -10.32
CA LEU A 297 -17.69 -17.18 -10.01
C LEU A 297 -17.49 -17.79 -8.63
N SER A 298 -18.44 -17.61 -7.73
CA SER A 298 -18.30 -18.13 -6.38
C SER A 298 -19.55 -18.89 -5.95
N TYR A 299 -19.34 -19.93 -5.16
CA TYR A 299 -20.42 -20.70 -4.57
C TYR A 299 -20.20 -20.86 -3.07
N ARG A 300 -21.16 -20.36 -2.28
CA ARG A 300 -21.19 -20.56 -0.84
C ARG A 300 -21.68 -21.95 -0.51
N LEU A 301 -20.84 -22.75 0.12
CA LEU A 301 -21.18 -24.10 0.55
C LEU A 301 -22.31 -24.08 1.59
N PRO A 302 -23.21 -25.11 1.59
CA PRO A 302 -24.25 -25.24 2.60
C PRO A 302 -23.67 -25.21 4.02
N LYS A 303 -24.49 -24.81 4.99
CA LYS A 303 -24.10 -24.72 6.41
C LYS A 303 -22.89 -23.85 6.70
N ARG A 304 -22.50 -22.97 5.76
CA ARG A 304 -21.34 -22.05 5.88
C ARG A 304 -19.99 -22.77 6.00
N TYR A 305 -19.83 -23.93 5.39
CA TYR A 305 -18.55 -24.67 5.38
C TYR A 305 -17.43 -23.93 4.63
N GLY A 306 -17.75 -22.93 3.81
CA GLY A 306 -16.78 -22.14 3.08
C GLY A 306 -17.36 -21.56 1.79
N ILE A 307 -16.49 -20.93 1.00
CA ILE A 307 -16.79 -20.41 -0.33
C ILE A 307 -15.76 -20.96 -1.29
N VAL A 308 -16.22 -21.60 -2.37
CA VAL A 308 -15.37 -21.97 -3.51
C VAL A 308 -15.47 -20.88 -4.56
N SER A 309 -14.36 -20.37 -5.02
CA SER A 309 -14.31 -19.30 -6.03
C SER A 309 -13.35 -19.66 -7.15
N LEU A 310 -13.82 -19.49 -8.39
CA LEU A 310 -13.02 -19.50 -9.60
C LEU A 310 -12.85 -18.04 -10.05
N VAL A 311 -11.61 -17.56 -10.11
CA VAL A 311 -11.29 -16.18 -10.46
C VAL A 311 -10.41 -16.19 -11.69
N GLY A 312 -10.86 -15.54 -12.77
CA GLY A 312 -10.06 -15.26 -13.95
C GLY A 312 -9.60 -13.81 -13.95
N LYS A 313 -8.31 -13.63 -14.15
CA LYS A 313 -7.63 -12.33 -14.28
C LYS A 313 -7.13 -12.16 -15.69
N ASN A 314 -7.17 -10.92 -16.18
CA ASN A 314 -6.75 -10.57 -17.54
C ASN A 314 -7.35 -11.51 -18.61
N LEU A 315 -8.68 -11.63 -18.61
CA LEU A 315 -9.41 -12.63 -19.42
C LEU A 315 -9.15 -12.54 -20.92
N PHE A 316 -8.77 -11.39 -21.43
CA PHE A 316 -8.48 -11.14 -22.84
C PHE A 316 -6.98 -11.14 -23.16
N ASN A 317 -6.13 -11.46 -22.17
CA ASN A 317 -4.67 -11.46 -22.28
C ASN A 317 -4.14 -10.13 -22.85
N GLU A 318 -4.65 -9.02 -22.29
CA GLU A 318 -4.20 -7.67 -22.67
C GLU A 318 -2.73 -7.48 -22.27
N GLU A 319 -1.94 -7.00 -23.21
CA GLU A 319 -0.54 -6.65 -22.99
C GLU A 319 -0.45 -5.17 -22.58
N PHE A 320 0.32 -4.88 -21.55
CA PHE A 320 0.50 -3.52 -21.02
C PHE A 320 1.91 -3.31 -20.46
N ASN A 321 2.31 -2.03 -20.38
CA ASN A 321 3.59 -1.61 -19.81
C ASN A 321 3.33 -0.75 -18.56
N TYR A 322 2.79 -1.37 -17.52
CA TYR A 322 2.43 -0.72 -16.26
C TYR A 322 3.51 -0.94 -15.19
N ILE A 323 3.92 0.13 -14.51
CA ILE A 323 4.76 0.05 -13.31
C ILE A 323 3.87 0.23 -12.08
N ASP A 324 3.89 -0.76 -11.20
CA ASP A 324 3.20 -0.68 -9.92
C ASP A 324 4.12 -0.02 -8.88
N THR A 325 3.62 1.00 -8.18
CA THR A 325 4.31 1.63 -7.07
C THR A 325 4.50 0.68 -5.88
N ASP A 326 3.62 -0.33 -5.72
CA ASP A 326 3.78 -1.45 -4.79
C ASP A 326 4.18 -2.74 -5.55
N GLN A 327 5.45 -2.88 -5.85
CA GLN A 327 5.99 -4.04 -6.58
C GLN A 327 5.81 -5.37 -5.84
N ALA A 328 5.68 -5.34 -4.50
CA ALA A 328 5.47 -6.54 -3.70
C ALA A 328 4.05 -7.13 -3.84
N ASN A 329 3.07 -6.30 -4.26
CA ASN A 329 1.68 -6.71 -4.48
C ASN A 329 1.15 -6.12 -5.78
N PRO A 330 1.55 -6.63 -6.93
CA PRO A 330 1.17 -6.08 -8.23
C PRO A 330 -0.36 -6.07 -8.40
N LYS A 331 -0.90 -4.91 -8.75
CA LYS A 331 -2.34 -4.69 -8.97
C LYS A 331 -2.84 -5.43 -10.22
N PHE A 332 -1.97 -5.58 -11.22
CA PHE A 332 -2.27 -6.18 -12.52
C PHE A 332 -1.34 -7.35 -12.81
N LEU A 333 -1.88 -8.37 -13.46
CA LEU A 333 -1.12 -9.53 -13.90
C LEU A 333 -0.90 -9.44 -15.41
N PRO A 334 0.35 -9.58 -15.89
CA PRO A 334 0.67 -9.37 -17.32
C PRO A 334 0.07 -10.43 -18.25
N GLU A 335 -0.26 -11.61 -17.71
CA GLU A 335 -0.81 -12.72 -18.48
C GLU A 335 -2.18 -13.14 -17.94
N GLN A 336 -2.95 -13.83 -18.78
CA GLN A 336 -4.19 -14.46 -18.37
C GLN A 336 -3.93 -15.52 -17.29
N GLN A 337 -4.61 -15.40 -16.16
CA GLN A 337 -4.49 -16.34 -15.05
C GLN A 337 -5.85 -16.76 -14.51
N VAL A 338 -5.92 -17.99 -14.04
CA VAL A 338 -7.13 -18.55 -13.41
C VAL A 338 -6.77 -19.16 -12.07
N PHE A 339 -7.47 -18.73 -11.04
CA PHE A 339 -7.30 -19.18 -9.66
C PHE A 339 -8.54 -19.91 -9.17
N LEU A 340 -8.33 -21.04 -8.49
CA LEU A 340 -9.35 -21.71 -7.69
C LEU A 340 -9.02 -21.51 -6.21
N THR A 341 -9.94 -20.89 -5.45
CA THR A 341 -9.76 -20.64 -4.02
C THR A 341 -10.85 -21.31 -3.20
N LEU A 342 -10.50 -21.78 -2.02
CA LEU A 342 -11.42 -22.26 -0.98
C LEU A 342 -11.14 -21.45 0.29
N THR A 343 -12.17 -20.77 0.78
CA THR A 343 -12.09 -19.90 1.98
C THR A 343 -13.07 -20.36 3.02
#